data_c19b01c113e31db80f21b7e376b9d659
#
_entry.id   c19b01c113e31db80f21b7e376b9d659
#
_cell.length_a   1.000
_cell.length_b   1.000
_cell.length_c   1.000
_cell.angle_alpha   90.00
_cell.angle_beta   90.00
_cell.angle_gamma   90.00
#
_symmetry.space_group_name_H-M   'P 1'
#
loop_
_entity.id
_entity.type
_entity.pdbx_description
1 polymer ?
#
loop_
_entity_poly.entity_id
_entity_poly.type
_entity_poly.pdbx_seq_one_letter_code
_entity_poly.pdbx_strand_id
1 'polypeptide(L)'
;DYGIRKGMFLGQARQLCPDLIVLPYDYDGYQEVSSLVSDVLRQISEEFNGAIEQVSCDESYLELFLAREAEGEKGHNYDIVKRLAEEIRSRIFASTECTASIGVGANKFIAKLATDRAKPNGSFVVQDFYNLVHSLNLRDLPGIGRKLDGKLQSHGLESVSDVLKMGDDAKGKLFSILGDVNGQKIMKYIHGEDDRPVEAVTRKTIGAEVSCCHGSVLFF
;
A
#
# COMPACT_ATOMS: atom_id res chain seq x y z
N ASP A 1 -3.69 1.56 25.93
CA ASP A 1 -2.63 1.56 24.90
C ASP A 1 -1.27 1.63 25.57
N TYR A 2 -0.54 0.50 25.57
CA TYR A 2 0.75 0.35 26.24
C TYR A 2 1.95 0.78 25.38
N GLY A 3 1.71 1.39 24.19
CA GLY A 3 2.79 1.83 23.28
C GLY A 3 3.48 0.70 22.51
N ILE A 4 2.92 -0.50 22.51
CA ILE A 4 3.44 -1.64 21.74
C ILE A 4 3.23 -1.38 20.26
N ARG A 5 4.29 -1.61 19.43
CA ARG A 5 4.27 -1.34 17.99
C ARG A 5 4.72 -2.56 17.20
N LYS A 6 4.31 -2.65 15.93
CA LYS A 6 4.76 -3.65 14.96
C LYS A 6 6.29 -3.68 14.88
N GLY A 7 6.87 -4.88 14.93
CA GLY A 7 8.33 -5.08 14.89
C GLY A 7 9.07 -4.88 16.21
N MET A 8 8.36 -4.62 17.31
CA MET A 8 8.97 -4.56 18.65
C MET A 8 9.35 -5.98 19.12
N PHE A 9 10.52 -6.13 19.73
CA PHE A 9 10.91 -7.40 20.35
C PHE A 9 9.97 -7.76 21.50
N LEU A 10 9.60 -9.04 21.59
CA LEU A 10 8.67 -9.55 22.60
C LEU A 10 9.09 -9.18 24.04
N GLY A 11 10.39 -9.23 24.33
CA GLY A 11 10.93 -8.84 25.64
C GLY A 11 10.62 -7.37 25.98
N GLN A 12 10.77 -6.47 25.01
CA GLN A 12 10.42 -5.05 25.17
C GLN A 12 8.91 -4.85 25.30
N ALA A 13 8.11 -5.57 24.52
CA ALA A 13 6.65 -5.51 24.59
C ALA A 13 6.14 -5.96 25.96
N ARG A 14 6.73 -7.02 26.55
CA ARG A 14 6.40 -7.49 27.92
C ARG A 14 6.83 -6.53 29.03
N GLN A 15 7.87 -5.73 28.81
CA GLN A 15 8.22 -4.67 29.76
C GLN A 15 7.17 -3.56 29.80
N LEU A 16 6.53 -3.27 28.65
CA LEU A 16 5.44 -2.29 28.56
C LEU A 16 4.10 -2.86 29.04
N CYS A 17 3.85 -4.14 28.80
CA CYS A 17 2.64 -4.85 29.19
C CYS A 17 3.02 -6.24 29.74
N PRO A 18 3.22 -6.39 31.07
CA PRO A 18 3.62 -7.67 31.68
C PRO A 18 2.65 -8.82 31.40
N ASP A 19 1.35 -8.51 31.33
CA ASP A 19 0.27 -9.48 31.08
C ASP A 19 -0.02 -9.67 29.57
N LEU A 20 0.93 -9.32 28.69
CA LEU A 20 0.77 -9.46 27.25
C LEU A 20 0.52 -10.92 26.85
N ILE A 21 -0.66 -11.16 26.26
CA ILE A 21 -1.00 -12.47 25.67
C ILE A 21 -0.35 -12.55 24.29
N VAL A 22 0.43 -13.62 24.08
CA VAL A 22 1.07 -13.90 22.80
C VAL A 22 0.35 -15.08 22.16
N LEU A 23 -0.25 -14.82 20.99
CA LEU A 23 -0.94 -15.84 20.21
C LEU A 23 0.04 -16.50 19.22
N PRO A 24 -0.08 -17.81 18.97
CA PRO A 24 0.64 -18.45 17.86
C PRO A 24 0.12 -17.94 16.51
N TYR A 25 0.94 -18.10 15.46
CA TYR A 25 0.47 -17.86 14.09
C TYR A 25 -0.52 -18.96 13.67
N ASP A 26 -1.62 -18.53 13.07
CA ASP A 26 -2.63 -19.40 12.43
C ASP A 26 -2.58 -19.20 10.91
N TYR A 27 -1.60 -19.82 10.26
CA TYR A 27 -1.38 -19.65 8.83
C TYR A 27 -2.54 -20.20 7.99
N ASP A 28 -3.18 -21.28 8.44
CA ASP A 28 -4.31 -21.88 7.74
C ASP A 28 -5.53 -20.95 7.80
N GLY A 29 -5.85 -20.41 8.97
CA GLY A 29 -6.91 -19.41 9.12
C GLY A 29 -6.64 -18.13 8.33
N TYR A 30 -5.39 -17.64 8.30
CA TYR A 30 -5.04 -16.47 7.47
C TYR A 30 -5.24 -16.76 5.98
N GLN A 31 -4.89 -17.97 5.51
CA GLN A 31 -5.08 -18.38 4.12
C GLN A 31 -6.56 -18.49 3.76
N GLU A 32 -7.37 -19.04 4.66
CA GLU A 32 -8.83 -19.18 4.47
C GLU A 32 -9.47 -17.79 4.31
N VAL A 33 -9.22 -16.87 5.26
CA VAL A 33 -9.75 -15.51 5.19
C VAL A 33 -9.26 -14.76 3.96
N SER A 34 -7.97 -14.90 3.61
CA SER A 34 -7.40 -14.31 2.40
C SER A 34 -8.09 -14.82 1.12
N SER A 35 -8.45 -16.10 1.07
CA SER A 35 -9.20 -16.68 -0.05
C SER A 35 -10.61 -16.11 -0.14
N LEU A 36 -11.34 -16.00 0.98
CA LEU A 36 -12.67 -15.40 1.01
C LEU A 36 -12.67 -13.94 0.55
N VAL A 37 -11.69 -13.15 1.00
CA VAL A 37 -11.51 -11.77 0.51
C VAL A 37 -11.26 -11.76 -1.00
N SER A 38 -10.37 -12.63 -1.49
CA SER A 38 -10.06 -12.71 -2.92
C SER A 38 -11.26 -13.09 -3.76
N ASP A 39 -12.15 -13.97 -3.27
CA ASP A 39 -13.38 -14.37 -3.95
C ASP A 39 -14.36 -13.20 -4.04
N VAL A 40 -14.53 -12.44 -2.97
CA VAL A 40 -15.36 -11.20 -2.99
C VAL A 40 -14.82 -10.20 -4.00
N LEU A 41 -13.49 -9.94 -4.00
CA LEU A 41 -12.89 -8.99 -4.93
C LEU A 41 -12.97 -9.46 -6.38
N ARG A 42 -12.88 -10.78 -6.64
CA ARG A 42 -13.04 -11.35 -7.98
C ARG A 42 -14.45 -11.15 -8.49
N GLN A 43 -15.49 -11.43 -7.69
CA GLN A 43 -16.88 -11.17 -8.06
C GLN A 43 -17.10 -9.72 -8.45
N ILE A 44 -16.59 -8.79 -7.64
CA ILE A 44 -16.70 -7.36 -7.95
C ILE A 44 -15.92 -7.01 -9.22
N SER A 45 -14.72 -7.56 -9.41
CA SER A 45 -13.95 -7.36 -10.63
C SER A 45 -14.73 -7.80 -11.88
N GLU A 46 -15.42 -8.94 -11.82
CA GLU A 46 -16.26 -9.46 -12.91
C GLU A 46 -17.48 -8.56 -13.17
N GLU A 47 -18.14 -8.07 -12.12
CA GLU A 47 -19.29 -7.14 -12.22
C GLU A 47 -18.94 -5.85 -12.99
N PHE A 48 -17.69 -5.37 -12.87
CA PHE A 48 -17.22 -4.12 -13.45
C PHE A 48 -16.20 -4.28 -14.59
N ASN A 49 -16.06 -5.48 -15.16
CA ASN A 49 -15.05 -5.81 -16.19
C ASN A 49 -13.63 -5.37 -15.82
N GLY A 50 -13.31 -5.50 -14.54
CA GLY A 50 -12.07 -5.02 -13.94
C GLY A 50 -10.95 -6.06 -13.91
N ALA A 51 -9.90 -5.74 -13.15
CA ALA A 51 -8.77 -6.63 -12.89
C ALA A 51 -8.41 -6.63 -11.39
N ILE A 52 -7.89 -7.75 -10.90
CA ILE A 52 -7.40 -7.89 -9.52
C ILE A 52 -5.95 -8.33 -9.51
N GLU A 53 -5.13 -7.70 -8.67
CA GLU A 53 -3.75 -8.08 -8.39
C GLU A 53 -3.59 -8.30 -6.89
N GLN A 54 -3.41 -9.55 -6.49
CA GLN A 54 -3.13 -9.89 -5.09
C GLN A 54 -1.63 -9.69 -4.81
N VAL A 55 -1.31 -8.75 -3.93
CA VAL A 55 0.07 -8.41 -3.57
C VAL A 55 0.57 -9.24 -2.39
N SER A 56 -0.30 -9.48 -1.40
CA SER A 56 -0.02 -10.30 -0.22
C SER A 56 -1.30 -11.01 0.27
N CYS A 57 -1.26 -11.65 1.42
CA CYS A 57 -2.45 -12.29 2.01
C CYS A 57 -3.52 -11.28 2.43
N ASP A 58 -3.16 -10.00 2.62
CA ASP A 58 -4.01 -8.93 3.15
C ASP A 58 -4.02 -7.65 2.29
N GLU A 59 -3.27 -7.62 1.18
CA GLU A 59 -3.21 -6.46 0.28
C GLU A 59 -3.51 -6.88 -1.17
N SER A 60 -4.43 -6.14 -1.82
CA SER A 60 -4.77 -6.32 -3.24
C SER A 60 -5.01 -4.99 -3.91
N TYR A 61 -4.69 -4.91 -5.20
CA TYR A 61 -5.18 -3.85 -6.08
C TYR A 61 -6.37 -4.36 -6.87
N LEU A 62 -7.38 -3.51 -7.01
CA LEU A 62 -8.58 -3.77 -7.80
C LEU A 62 -8.77 -2.60 -8.77
N GLU A 63 -8.78 -2.90 -10.06
CA GLU A 63 -9.12 -1.95 -11.12
C GLU A 63 -10.56 -2.20 -11.57
N LEU A 64 -11.36 -1.14 -11.65
CA LEU A 64 -12.77 -1.23 -12.03
C LEU A 64 -13.08 -0.21 -13.12
N PHE A 65 -13.83 -0.64 -14.13
CA PHE A 65 -14.30 0.22 -15.21
C PHE A 65 -15.75 0.62 -14.95
N LEU A 66 -15.93 1.85 -14.47
CA LEU A 66 -17.27 2.42 -14.29
C LEU A 66 -17.76 2.96 -15.63
N ALA A 67 -19.02 2.66 -15.99
CA ALA A 67 -19.64 3.26 -17.16
C ALA A 67 -19.64 4.80 -17.01
N ARG A 68 -19.11 5.50 -18.01
CA ARG A 68 -19.23 6.97 -18.06
C ARG A 68 -20.69 7.32 -18.24
N GLU A 69 -21.34 7.80 -17.20
CA GLU A 69 -22.58 8.57 -17.39
C GLU A 69 -22.21 9.89 -18.07
N ALA A 70 -23.12 10.35 -18.95
CA ALA A 70 -22.89 11.49 -19.83
C ALA A 70 -22.32 12.70 -19.07
N GLU A 71 -21.37 13.38 -19.72
CA GLU A 71 -20.65 14.56 -19.25
C GLU A 71 -21.59 15.58 -18.60
N GLY A 72 -21.48 15.79 -17.29
CA GLY A 72 -22.30 16.82 -16.63
C GLY A 72 -21.91 17.17 -15.20
N GLU A 73 -21.52 16.23 -14.35
CA GLU A 73 -21.35 16.53 -12.93
C GLU A 73 -20.08 15.89 -12.33
N LYS A 74 -19.02 16.67 -12.20
CA LYS A 74 -17.76 16.25 -11.55
C LYS A 74 -17.92 15.75 -10.10
N GLY A 75 -19.00 16.12 -9.41
CA GLY A 75 -19.31 15.67 -8.06
C GLY A 75 -19.95 14.27 -8.01
N HIS A 76 -20.71 13.91 -9.03
CA HIS A 76 -21.48 12.66 -9.06
C HIS A 76 -20.57 11.41 -9.08
N ASN A 77 -19.46 11.46 -9.82
CA ASN A 77 -18.50 10.35 -9.88
C ASN A 77 -17.80 10.08 -8.53
N TYR A 78 -17.56 11.11 -7.73
CA TYR A 78 -16.96 10.94 -6.41
C TYR A 78 -17.87 10.15 -5.46
N ASP A 79 -19.16 10.50 -5.43
CA ASP A 79 -20.12 9.84 -4.54
C ASP A 79 -20.39 8.40 -4.97
N ILE A 80 -20.38 8.10 -6.28
CA ILE A 80 -20.50 6.74 -6.81
C ILE A 80 -19.30 5.91 -6.35
N VAL A 81 -18.08 6.39 -6.57
CA VAL A 81 -16.85 5.70 -6.20
C VAL A 81 -16.76 5.49 -4.69
N LYS A 82 -17.15 6.49 -3.90
CA LYS A 82 -17.17 6.38 -2.44
C LYS A 82 -18.17 5.33 -1.97
N ARG A 83 -19.39 5.32 -2.52
CA ARG A 83 -20.40 4.30 -2.21
C ARG A 83 -19.93 2.90 -2.59
N LEU A 84 -19.29 2.75 -3.75
CA LEU A 84 -18.73 1.46 -4.18
C LEU A 84 -17.63 0.98 -3.23
N ALA A 85 -16.74 1.86 -2.77
CA ALA A 85 -15.72 1.50 -1.78
C ALA A 85 -16.36 1.02 -0.46
N GLU A 86 -17.42 1.67 0.02
CA GLU A 86 -18.15 1.21 1.22
C GLU A 86 -18.90 -0.10 0.99
N GLU A 87 -19.45 -0.32 -0.19
CA GLU A 87 -20.09 -1.58 -0.57
C GLU A 87 -19.07 -2.73 -0.56
N ILE A 88 -17.89 -2.54 -1.15
CA ILE A 88 -16.82 -3.54 -1.13
C ILE A 88 -16.43 -3.88 0.31
N ARG A 89 -16.25 -2.88 1.18
CA ARG A 89 -15.96 -3.09 2.60
C ARG A 89 -17.04 -3.90 3.29
N SER A 90 -18.29 -3.60 3.01
CA SER A 90 -19.46 -4.32 3.56
C SER A 90 -19.50 -5.77 3.10
N ARG A 91 -19.24 -6.04 1.82
CA ARG A 91 -19.19 -7.42 1.28
C ARG A 91 -18.04 -8.22 1.90
N ILE A 92 -16.85 -7.62 2.06
CA ILE A 92 -15.72 -8.26 2.74
C ILE A 92 -16.10 -8.60 4.19
N PHE A 93 -16.65 -7.65 4.93
CA PHE A 93 -17.06 -7.87 6.32
C PHE A 93 -18.15 -8.95 6.44
N ALA A 94 -19.14 -8.96 5.57
CA ALA A 94 -20.19 -9.97 5.56
C ALA A 94 -19.65 -11.39 5.30
N SER A 95 -18.58 -11.52 4.50
CA SER A 95 -17.96 -12.82 4.17
C SER A 95 -16.95 -13.29 5.22
N THR A 96 -16.27 -12.40 5.92
CA THR A 96 -15.07 -12.73 6.72
C THR A 96 -15.12 -12.25 8.17
N GLU A 97 -16.09 -11.40 8.53
CA GLU A 97 -16.14 -10.65 9.78
C GLU A 97 -14.90 -9.73 10.01
N CYS A 98 -14.02 -9.61 9.01
CA CYS A 98 -12.85 -8.75 9.05
C CYS A 98 -13.15 -7.38 8.44
N THR A 99 -12.64 -6.34 9.09
CA THR A 99 -12.73 -4.97 8.55
C THR A 99 -11.68 -4.74 7.45
N ALA A 100 -12.02 -3.90 6.46
CA ALA A 100 -11.12 -3.52 5.39
C ALA A 100 -10.96 -1.99 5.30
N SER A 101 -9.77 -1.53 4.88
CA SER A 101 -9.51 -0.14 4.53
C SER A 101 -9.30 -0.03 3.02
N ILE A 102 -10.04 0.85 2.35
CA ILE A 102 -10.00 1.02 0.90
C ILE A 102 -9.55 2.41 0.54
N GLY A 103 -8.45 2.50 -0.20
CA GLY A 103 -8.00 3.73 -0.84
C GLY A 103 -8.31 3.72 -2.33
N VAL A 104 -8.86 4.80 -2.85
CA VAL A 104 -9.19 4.94 -4.27
C VAL A 104 -8.37 6.07 -4.89
N GLY A 105 -7.70 5.77 -6.00
CA GLY A 105 -6.86 6.71 -6.73
C GLY A 105 -6.74 6.33 -8.20
N ALA A 106 -6.17 7.23 -9.00
CA ALA A 106 -6.04 7.08 -10.44
C ALA A 106 -5.04 5.99 -10.88
N ASN A 107 -4.18 5.53 -9.99
CA ASN A 107 -3.19 4.48 -10.22
C ASN A 107 -2.83 3.77 -8.90
N LYS A 108 -2.02 2.71 -8.98
CA LYS A 108 -1.61 1.91 -7.82
C LYS A 108 -0.91 2.72 -6.73
N PHE A 109 -0.06 3.67 -7.11
CA PHE A 109 0.66 4.51 -6.17
C PHE A 109 -0.30 5.39 -5.37
N ILE A 110 -1.19 6.09 -6.04
CA ILE A 110 -2.17 6.97 -5.40
C ILE A 110 -3.17 6.17 -4.54
N ALA A 111 -3.62 5.01 -5.04
CA ALA A 111 -4.52 4.12 -4.28
C ALA A 111 -3.86 3.62 -2.99
N LYS A 112 -2.56 3.28 -3.02
CA LYS A 112 -1.84 2.86 -1.81
C LYS A 112 -1.72 3.98 -0.78
N LEU A 113 -1.39 5.19 -1.19
CA LEU A 113 -1.37 6.37 -0.30
C LEU A 113 -2.77 6.65 0.29
N ALA A 114 -3.80 6.51 -0.53
CA ALA A 114 -5.19 6.65 -0.10
C ALA A 114 -5.57 5.61 0.95
N THR A 115 -5.11 4.36 0.79
CA THR A 115 -5.36 3.29 1.77
C THR A 115 -4.75 3.61 3.13
N ASP A 116 -3.57 4.22 3.18
CA ASP A 116 -2.95 4.62 4.45
C ASP A 116 -3.74 5.73 5.16
N ARG A 117 -4.45 6.59 4.41
CA ARG A 117 -5.40 7.57 4.96
C ARG A 117 -6.74 6.94 5.37
N ALA A 118 -7.12 5.84 4.74
CA ALA A 118 -8.35 5.10 5.06
C ALA A 118 -8.23 4.24 6.32
N LYS A 119 -7.01 3.84 6.72
CA LYS A 119 -6.78 3.01 7.92
C LYS A 119 -7.17 3.74 9.21
N PRO A 120 -7.67 3.03 10.22
CA PRO A 120 -7.71 1.56 10.37
C PRO A 120 -8.98 0.87 9.84
N ASN A 121 -10.03 1.51 9.49
CA ASN A 121 -11.30 0.89 9.05
C ASN A 121 -12.16 1.95 8.34
N GLY A 122 -11.75 2.34 7.14
CA GLY A 122 -12.43 3.40 6.41
C GLY A 122 -12.24 3.29 4.90
N SER A 123 -12.78 4.27 4.18
CA SER A 123 -12.48 4.49 2.77
C SER A 123 -12.00 5.91 2.54
N PHE A 124 -11.09 6.07 1.60
CA PHE A 124 -10.59 7.38 1.20
C PHE A 124 -10.46 7.46 -0.32
N VAL A 125 -11.14 8.44 -0.92
CA VAL A 125 -11.09 8.70 -2.37
C VAL A 125 -10.28 9.96 -2.61
N VAL A 126 -9.22 9.87 -3.40
CA VAL A 126 -8.34 11.00 -3.70
C VAL A 126 -9.00 11.90 -4.73
N GLN A 127 -9.26 13.15 -4.35
CA GLN A 127 -9.74 14.21 -5.25
C GLN A 127 -8.61 15.10 -5.76
N ASP A 128 -7.64 15.37 -4.89
CA ASP A 128 -6.48 16.21 -5.19
C ASP A 128 -5.20 15.45 -4.80
N PHE A 129 -4.57 14.86 -5.81
CA PHE A 129 -3.35 14.10 -5.59
C PHE A 129 -2.14 15.02 -5.31
N TYR A 130 -2.14 16.25 -5.83
CA TYR A 130 -1.04 17.19 -5.57
C TYR A 130 -0.92 17.48 -4.09
N ASN A 131 -2.01 17.85 -3.44
CA ASN A 131 -2.03 18.06 -2.00
C ASN A 131 -1.65 16.79 -1.23
N LEU A 132 -2.11 15.62 -1.68
CA LEU A 132 -1.77 14.36 -1.05
C LEU A 132 -0.26 14.08 -1.13
N VAL A 133 0.33 14.16 -2.33
CA VAL A 133 1.73 13.76 -2.57
C VAL A 133 2.71 14.83 -2.07
N HIS A 134 2.43 16.09 -2.30
CA HIS A 134 3.34 17.19 -1.93
C HIS A 134 3.46 17.40 -0.41
N SER A 135 2.52 16.90 0.36
CA SER A 135 2.56 16.92 1.83
C SER A 135 3.37 15.79 2.45
N LEU A 136 3.88 14.82 1.66
CA LEU A 136 4.56 13.65 2.15
C LEU A 136 6.04 13.90 2.48
N ASN A 137 6.54 13.15 3.47
CA ASN A 137 7.97 12.92 3.58
C ASN A 137 8.40 11.91 2.50
N LEU A 138 9.65 11.99 2.03
CA LEU A 138 10.18 11.06 1.03
C LEU A 138 10.12 9.61 1.52
N ARG A 139 10.28 9.39 2.81
CA ARG A 139 10.17 8.07 3.45
C ARG A 139 8.79 7.41 3.29
N ASP A 140 7.73 8.20 3.15
CA ASP A 140 6.37 7.70 3.00
C ASP A 140 6.09 7.18 1.57
N LEU A 141 7.00 7.47 0.63
CA LEU A 141 6.90 7.00 -0.74
C LEU A 141 7.24 5.49 -0.83
N PRO A 142 6.41 4.68 -1.52
CA PRO A 142 6.65 3.26 -1.69
C PRO A 142 8.02 2.96 -2.32
N GLY A 143 8.84 2.18 -1.60
CA GLY A 143 10.18 1.81 -2.04
C GLY A 143 11.31 2.61 -1.38
N ILE A 144 11.00 3.64 -0.59
CA ILE A 144 12.00 4.32 0.24
C ILE A 144 12.02 3.67 1.63
N GLY A 145 12.91 2.68 1.80
CA GLY A 145 13.21 2.10 3.09
C GLY A 145 14.26 2.89 3.86
N ARG A 146 14.52 2.49 5.11
CA ARG A 146 15.46 3.17 6.04
C ARG A 146 16.80 3.53 5.40
N LYS A 147 17.37 2.66 4.54
CA LYS A 147 18.67 2.88 3.90
C LYS A 147 18.64 4.02 2.88
N LEU A 148 17.59 4.09 2.05
CA LEU A 148 17.43 5.16 1.06
C LEU A 148 17.03 6.48 1.71
N ASP A 149 16.17 6.42 2.72
CA ASP A 149 15.80 7.56 3.55
C ASP A 149 17.04 8.22 4.18
N GLY A 150 17.90 7.44 4.84
CA GLY A 150 19.15 7.98 5.40
C GLY A 150 20.09 8.61 4.36
N LYS A 151 20.14 8.08 3.14
CA LYS A 151 20.89 8.70 2.05
C LYS A 151 20.29 10.05 1.63
N LEU A 152 18.98 10.13 1.50
CA LEU A 152 18.27 11.37 1.13
C LEU A 152 18.49 12.44 2.21
N GLN A 153 18.29 12.09 3.47
CA GLN A 153 18.49 13.00 4.62
C GLN A 153 19.92 13.52 4.69
N SER A 154 20.95 12.69 4.41
CA SER A 154 22.34 13.16 4.39
C SER A 154 22.63 14.19 3.29
N HIS A 155 21.71 14.35 2.32
CA HIS A 155 21.77 15.37 1.28
C HIS A 155 20.73 16.49 1.49
N GLY A 156 20.10 16.57 2.67
CA GLY A 156 19.13 17.61 3.02
C GLY A 156 17.76 17.44 2.34
N LEU A 157 17.41 16.22 1.90
CA LEU A 157 16.14 15.91 1.28
C LEU A 157 15.29 15.04 2.22
N GLU A 158 14.25 15.63 2.82
CA GLU A 158 13.36 14.95 3.76
C GLU A 158 11.94 14.82 3.23
N SER A 159 11.48 15.80 2.47
CA SER A 159 10.11 15.88 1.95
C SER A 159 10.05 15.93 0.43
N VAL A 160 8.88 15.58 -0.14
CA VAL A 160 8.60 15.79 -1.55
C VAL A 160 8.74 17.27 -1.93
N SER A 161 8.34 18.16 -1.03
CA SER A 161 8.48 19.61 -1.21
C SER A 161 9.94 20.06 -1.38
N ASP A 162 10.90 19.40 -0.71
CA ASP A 162 12.32 19.74 -0.85
C ASP A 162 12.83 19.39 -2.25
N VAL A 163 12.38 18.27 -2.79
CA VAL A 163 12.72 17.88 -4.16
C VAL A 163 12.10 18.85 -5.18
N LEU A 164 10.85 19.23 -5.00
CA LEU A 164 10.15 20.15 -5.90
C LEU A 164 10.79 21.55 -5.95
N LYS A 165 11.31 22.03 -4.82
CA LYS A 165 12.03 23.32 -4.75
C LYS A 165 13.33 23.35 -5.58
N MET A 166 13.88 22.19 -5.93
CA MET A 166 15.11 22.08 -6.74
C MET A 166 14.86 22.35 -8.24
N GLY A 167 13.59 22.29 -8.69
CA GLY A 167 13.25 22.50 -10.10
C GLY A 167 13.98 21.51 -11.03
N ASP A 168 14.65 22.01 -12.05
CA ASP A 168 15.32 21.19 -13.08
C ASP A 168 16.47 20.33 -12.53
N ASP A 169 17.07 20.71 -11.42
CA ASP A 169 18.19 19.98 -10.80
C ASP A 169 17.74 18.73 -10.03
N ALA A 170 16.44 18.62 -9.71
CA ALA A 170 15.87 17.53 -8.92
C ALA A 170 16.17 16.15 -9.50
N LYS A 171 16.01 15.99 -10.81
CA LYS A 171 16.25 14.71 -11.51
C LYS A 171 17.69 14.25 -11.36
N GLY A 172 18.65 15.10 -11.69
CA GLY A 172 20.08 14.79 -11.61
C GLY A 172 20.49 14.44 -10.17
N LYS A 173 20.00 15.21 -9.19
CA LYS A 173 20.30 14.99 -7.79
C LYS A 173 19.73 13.66 -7.28
N LEU A 174 18.45 13.35 -7.55
CA LEU A 174 17.85 12.10 -7.14
C LEU A 174 18.55 10.88 -7.77
N PHE A 175 18.93 10.97 -9.05
CA PHE A 175 19.66 9.88 -9.73
C PHE A 175 21.04 9.66 -9.11
N SER A 176 21.75 10.70 -8.76
CA SER A 176 23.07 10.60 -8.10
C SER A 176 22.99 9.94 -6.72
N ILE A 177 21.89 10.16 -5.95
CA ILE A 177 21.70 9.63 -4.59
C ILE A 177 21.14 8.21 -4.61
N LEU A 178 20.13 7.95 -5.45
CA LEU A 178 19.31 6.74 -5.43
C LEU A 178 19.66 5.73 -6.55
N GLY A 179 20.44 6.16 -7.56
CA GLY A 179 20.64 5.45 -8.81
C GLY A 179 19.47 5.64 -9.79
N ASP A 180 19.66 5.24 -11.04
CA ASP A 180 18.72 5.52 -12.13
C ASP A 180 17.32 4.94 -11.89
N VAL A 181 17.24 3.68 -11.47
CA VAL A 181 15.95 2.97 -11.28
C VAL A 181 15.11 3.61 -10.18
N ASN A 182 15.70 3.82 -9.00
CA ASN A 182 14.97 4.41 -7.87
C ASN A 182 14.74 5.92 -8.11
N GLY A 183 15.71 6.63 -8.65
CA GLY A 183 15.59 8.05 -8.98
C GLY A 183 14.45 8.31 -9.97
N GLN A 184 14.35 7.52 -11.04
CA GLN A 184 13.27 7.62 -12.01
C GLN A 184 11.91 7.31 -11.37
N LYS A 185 11.84 6.25 -10.56
CA LYS A 185 10.61 5.86 -9.86
C LYS A 185 10.11 6.96 -8.93
N ILE A 186 11.00 7.55 -8.13
CA ILE A 186 10.63 8.61 -7.20
C ILE A 186 10.21 9.88 -7.96
N MET A 187 10.88 10.23 -9.06
CA MET A 187 10.44 11.34 -9.91
C MET A 187 9.02 11.14 -10.43
N LYS A 188 8.69 9.94 -10.94
CA LYS A 188 7.32 9.62 -11.35
C LYS A 188 6.31 9.79 -10.20
N TYR A 189 6.62 9.26 -9.03
CA TYR A 189 5.75 9.35 -7.86
C TYR A 189 5.51 10.78 -7.39
N ILE A 190 6.51 11.64 -7.41
CA ILE A 190 6.37 13.07 -7.07
C ILE A 190 5.37 13.76 -8.03
N HIS A 191 5.30 13.33 -9.28
CA HIS A 191 4.31 13.80 -10.26
C HIS A 191 2.99 13.01 -10.24
N GLY A 192 2.83 12.07 -9.32
CA GLY A 192 1.62 11.25 -9.20
C GLY A 192 1.49 10.16 -10.27
N GLU A 193 2.58 9.83 -10.95
CA GLU A 193 2.61 8.89 -12.07
C GLU A 193 3.00 7.47 -11.60
N ASP A 194 2.24 6.49 -12.03
CA ASP A 194 2.53 5.06 -11.89
C ASP A 194 1.88 4.29 -13.03
N ASP A 195 2.68 3.88 -14.00
CA ASP A 195 2.22 3.23 -15.24
C ASP A 195 2.05 1.72 -15.08
N ARG A 196 2.22 1.17 -13.87
CA ARG A 196 2.08 -0.27 -13.66
C ARG A 196 0.61 -0.68 -13.78
N PRO A 197 0.27 -1.62 -14.68
CA PRO A 197 -1.10 -2.12 -14.77
C PRO A 197 -1.47 -2.95 -13.54
N VAL A 198 -2.76 -3.12 -13.29
CA VAL A 198 -3.29 -4.11 -12.34
C VAL A 198 -3.40 -5.44 -13.08
N GLU A 199 -2.59 -6.41 -12.71
CA GLU A 199 -2.49 -7.70 -13.39
C GLU A 199 -2.50 -8.86 -12.38
N ALA A 200 -3.10 -9.98 -12.76
CA ALA A 200 -3.05 -11.18 -11.95
C ALA A 200 -1.60 -11.67 -11.79
N VAL A 201 -1.15 -11.79 -10.55
CA VAL A 201 0.20 -12.26 -10.24
C VAL A 201 0.27 -13.77 -10.33
N THR A 202 1.03 -14.28 -11.32
CA THR A 202 1.39 -15.69 -11.38
C THR A 202 2.68 -15.93 -10.59
N ARG A 203 2.65 -16.80 -9.58
CA ARG A 203 3.86 -17.18 -8.85
C ARG A 203 4.86 -17.83 -9.81
N LYS A 204 6.05 -17.24 -9.93
CA LYS A 204 7.14 -17.73 -10.79
C LYS A 204 8.14 -18.59 -10.03
N THR A 205 8.18 -18.48 -8.70
CA THR A 205 9.14 -19.19 -7.84
C THR A 205 8.48 -19.60 -6.53
N ILE A 206 8.92 -20.75 -6.00
CA ILE A 206 8.63 -21.19 -4.63
C ILE A 206 9.96 -21.21 -3.91
N GLY A 207 10.07 -20.49 -2.80
CA GLY A 207 11.26 -20.45 -1.97
C GLY A 207 10.91 -20.76 -0.52
N ALA A 208 11.82 -21.41 0.18
CA ALA A 208 11.77 -21.56 1.63
C ALA A 208 13.09 -21.03 2.23
N GLU A 209 12.99 -20.25 3.29
CA GLU A 209 14.12 -19.73 4.04
C GLU A 209 14.04 -20.22 5.48
N VAL A 210 15.12 -20.82 5.96
CA VAL A 210 15.26 -21.22 7.36
C VAL A 210 16.39 -20.42 7.98
N SER A 211 16.08 -19.55 8.94
CA SER A 211 17.09 -18.84 9.72
C SER A 211 17.24 -19.48 11.10
N CYS A 212 18.45 -19.92 11.42
CA CYS A 212 18.80 -20.45 12.73
C CYS A 212 19.48 -19.36 13.57
N CYS A 213 19.05 -19.20 14.81
CA CYS A 213 19.59 -18.19 15.75
C CYS A 213 21.06 -18.43 16.15
N HIS A 214 21.75 -19.44 15.61
CA HIS A 214 23.11 -19.83 15.95
C HIS A 214 24.07 -19.84 14.76
N GLY A 215 23.91 -18.95 13.80
CA GLY A 215 24.94 -18.66 12.79
C GLY A 215 25.20 -19.73 11.74
N SER A 216 24.36 -20.75 11.63
CA SER A 216 24.46 -21.78 10.58
C SER A 216 23.32 -21.62 9.60
N VAL A 217 23.64 -21.29 8.35
CA VAL A 217 22.70 -21.27 7.24
C VAL A 217 22.76 -22.62 6.56
N LEU A 218 21.63 -23.35 6.57
CA LEU A 218 21.47 -24.58 5.80
C LEU A 218 20.59 -24.26 4.59
N PHE A 219 21.13 -24.50 3.39
CA PHE A 219 20.36 -24.51 2.14
C PHE A 219 19.96 -25.94 1.81
N PHE A 220 18.71 -26.14 1.49
CA PHE A 220 18.20 -27.38 0.90
C PHE A 220 17.64 -27.10 -0.48
#